data_d9554cda48610eaa741c3fe371bb1357
#
_entry.id   d9554cda48610eaa741c3fe371bb1357
#
_cell.length_a   1.000
_cell.length_b   1.000
_cell.length_c   1.000
_cell.angle_alpha   90.00
_cell.angle_beta   90.00
_cell.angle_gamma   90.00
#
_symmetry.space_group_name_H-M   'P 1'
#
loop_
_entity.id
_entity.type
_entity.pdbx_description
1 polymer ?
#
loop_
_entity_poly.entity_id
_entity_poly.type
_entity_poly.pdbx_seq_one_letter_code
_entity_poly.pdbx_strand_id
1 'polypeptide(L)'
;SPKTGLIYAVNFNLHGLMRTSTVSVVDPEYMVEITKIKTGIMPHGSRISVDGKSHYSVAMMSGELFEIDALELSVNRILSLDNNSKYRNAMHHSKIKPTWVSPHPNGKTLYIAGNGSNQIFVVDLESFSITDTLSTGEGPYNLAISPKGKFL
;
A
#
# COMPACT_ATOMS: atom_id res chain seq x y z
N SER A 1 12.41 3.38 7.11
CA SER A 1 13.15 2.31 6.41
C SER A 1 14.42 1.96 7.18
N PRO A 2 14.66 0.69 7.49
CA PRO A 2 15.92 0.28 8.13
C PRO A 2 17.15 0.48 7.22
N LYS A 3 16.94 0.63 5.90
CA LYS A 3 18.00 0.84 4.93
C LYS A 3 18.44 2.30 4.84
N THR A 4 17.49 3.22 4.90
CA THR A 4 17.75 4.65 4.68
C THR A 4 17.63 5.50 5.95
N GLY A 5 17.11 4.95 7.05
CA GLY A 5 16.77 5.72 8.26
C GLY A 5 15.51 6.57 8.13
N LEU A 6 14.98 6.75 6.92
CA LEU A 6 13.85 7.65 6.66
C LEU A 6 12.50 7.10 7.14
N ILE A 7 11.61 8.00 7.52
CA ILE A 7 10.22 7.73 7.89
C ILE A 7 9.31 8.01 6.68
N TYR A 8 8.34 7.13 6.47
CA TYR A 8 7.31 7.28 5.44
C TYR A 8 5.96 7.47 6.12
N ALA A 9 5.35 8.63 5.91
CA ALA A 9 4.08 9.00 6.49
C ALA A 9 3.01 9.15 5.41
N VAL A 10 1.94 8.38 5.55
CA VAL A 10 0.81 8.42 4.61
C VAL A 10 -0.08 9.62 4.89
N ASN A 11 -0.33 10.44 3.87
CA ASN A 11 -1.23 11.58 3.95
C ASN A 11 -2.65 11.16 3.51
N PHE A 12 -3.43 10.68 4.46
CA PHE A 12 -4.73 10.06 4.20
C PHE A 12 -5.77 11.02 3.59
N ASN A 13 -5.65 12.33 3.80
CA ASN A 13 -6.63 13.37 3.51
C ASN A 13 -7.89 13.31 4.39
N LEU A 14 -8.60 14.44 4.46
CA LEU A 14 -9.88 14.51 5.18
C LEU A 14 -10.96 13.71 4.42
N HIS A 15 -11.83 13.06 5.16
CA HIS A 15 -13.01 12.38 4.61
C HIS A 15 -13.80 13.33 3.68
N GLY A 16 -14.10 12.85 2.48
CA GLY A 16 -14.81 13.62 1.45
C GLY A 16 -13.92 14.29 0.41
N LEU A 17 -12.62 14.42 0.63
CA LEU A 17 -11.69 14.92 -0.39
C LEU A 17 -11.22 13.76 -1.27
N MET A 18 -11.95 13.50 -2.34
CA MET A 18 -11.62 12.46 -3.32
C MET A 18 -10.54 12.95 -4.31
N ARG A 19 -9.37 13.29 -3.78
CA ARG A 19 -8.20 13.73 -4.54
C ARG A 19 -7.03 12.78 -4.30
N THR A 20 -6.17 12.66 -5.29
CA THR A 20 -4.87 12.00 -5.10
C THR A 20 -4.10 12.67 -3.98
N SER A 21 -3.43 11.86 -3.17
CA SER A 21 -2.62 12.32 -2.06
C SER A 21 -1.19 11.82 -2.17
N THR A 22 -0.47 11.82 -1.09
CA THR A 22 0.97 11.58 -1.08
C THR A 22 1.39 10.70 0.10
N VAL A 23 2.59 10.15 -0.02
CA VAL A 23 3.39 9.68 1.11
C VAL A 23 4.50 10.70 1.34
N SER A 24 4.55 11.30 2.52
CA SER A 24 5.65 12.17 2.94
C SER A 24 6.85 11.34 3.36
N VAL A 25 8.03 11.74 2.92
CA VAL A 25 9.30 11.16 3.36
C VAL A 25 9.98 12.15 4.28
N VAL A 26 10.28 11.72 5.50
CA VAL A 26 10.79 12.57 6.58
C VAL A 26 12.15 12.04 7.04
N ASP A 27 13.09 12.94 7.18
CA ASP A 27 14.34 12.71 7.90
C ASP A 27 14.08 12.86 9.41
N PRO A 28 14.19 11.80 10.21
CA PRO A 28 13.92 11.87 11.64
C PRO A 28 15.05 12.56 12.44
N GLU A 29 16.26 12.65 11.91
CA GLU A 29 17.39 13.31 12.58
C GLU A 29 17.18 14.81 12.61
N TYR A 30 16.79 15.39 11.48
CA TYR A 30 16.56 16.83 11.34
C TYR A 30 15.10 17.22 11.46
N MET A 31 14.15 16.25 11.58
CA MET A 31 12.71 16.46 11.59
C MET A 31 12.22 17.28 10.37
N VAL A 32 12.79 17.00 9.20
CA VAL A 32 12.51 17.69 7.95
C VAL A 32 11.79 16.78 6.97
N GLU A 33 10.73 17.26 6.35
CA GLU A 33 10.11 16.59 5.21
C GLU A 33 11.00 16.79 3.97
N ILE A 34 11.57 15.69 3.47
CA ILE A 34 12.46 15.70 2.29
C ILE A 34 11.65 15.86 1.01
N THR A 35 10.57 15.07 0.89
CA THR A 35 9.72 15.05 -0.31
C THR A 35 8.34 14.49 -0.02
N LYS A 36 7.42 14.72 -0.99
CA LYS A 36 6.09 14.09 -1.05
C LYS A 36 5.97 13.28 -2.33
N ILE A 37 5.77 11.99 -2.20
CA ILE A 37 5.60 11.08 -3.32
C ILE A 37 4.11 10.95 -3.62
N LYS A 38 3.69 11.31 -4.84
CA LYS A 38 2.28 11.19 -5.25
C LYS A 38 1.84 9.74 -5.29
N THR A 39 0.67 9.46 -4.71
CA THR A 39 0.00 8.18 -4.72
C THR A 39 -1.47 8.35 -5.13
N GLY A 40 -2.30 7.32 -4.96
CA GLY A 40 -3.71 7.36 -5.34
C GLY A 40 -4.61 8.15 -4.39
N ILE A 41 -5.90 7.90 -4.50
CA ILE A 41 -6.93 8.57 -3.69
C ILE A 41 -7.05 7.86 -2.33
N MET A 42 -6.92 8.61 -1.25
CA MET A 42 -6.94 8.11 0.14
C MET A 42 -5.91 7.00 0.36
N PRO A 43 -4.61 7.29 0.25
CA PRO A 43 -3.58 6.34 0.66
C PRO A 43 -3.77 6.02 2.15
N HIS A 44 -3.74 4.72 2.50
CA HIS A 44 -4.14 4.26 3.82
C HIS A 44 -3.04 3.44 4.50
N GLY A 45 -3.00 2.14 4.27
CA GLY A 45 -2.00 1.27 4.84
C GLY A 45 -0.67 1.37 4.09
N SER A 46 0.42 1.36 4.83
CA SER A 46 1.75 1.33 4.22
C SER A 46 2.76 0.53 5.05
N ARG A 47 3.71 -0.10 4.38
CA ARG A 47 4.79 -0.88 5.00
C ARG A 47 6.06 -0.82 4.16
N ILE A 48 7.18 -0.88 4.85
CA ILE A 48 8.48 -1.05 4.22
C ILE A 48 8.71 -2.53 3.87
N SER A 49 9.42 -2.81 2.79
CA SER A 49 9.86 -4.15 2.42
C SER A 49 10.83 -4.73 3.47
N VAL A 50 10.97 -6.06 3.47
CA VAL A 50 11.85 -6.77 4.42
C VAL A 50 13.31 -6.31 4.29
N ASP A 51 13.76 -6.04 3.06
CA ASP A 51 15.12 -5.56 2.78
C ASP A 51 15.28 -4.04 2.90
N GLY A 52 14.21 -3.31 3.17
CA GLY A 52 14.19 -1.86 3.34
C GLY A 52 14.34 -1.05 2.07
N LYS A 53 14.32 -1.68 0.87
CA LYS A 53 14.52 -1.00 -0.41
C LYS A 53 13.24 -0.46 -1.03
N SER A 54 12.10 -1.05 -0.70
CA SER A 54 10.80 -0.63 -1.21
C SER A 54 9.87 -0.24 -0.08
N HIS A 55 9.02 0.74 -0.33
CA HIS A 55 7.90 1.10 0.54
C HIS A 55 6.60 0.85 -0.23
N TYR A 56 5.71 0.06 0.35
CA TYR A 56 4.41 -0.25 -0.22
C TYR A 56 3.34 0.62 0.40
N SER A 57 2.45 1.17 -0.42
CA SER A 57 1.30 1.94 0.04
C SER A 57 0.06 1.58 -0.77
N VAL A 58 -1.07 1.36 -0.10
CA VAL A 58 -2.36 1.12 -0.76
C VAL A 58 -3.22 2.37 -0.74
N ALA A 59 -3.90 2.65 -1.85
CA ALA A 59 -4.82 3.77 -1.99
C ALA A 59 -6.26 3.25 -1.96
N MET A 60 -6.97 3.52 -0.87
CA MET A 60 -8.27 2.93 -0.55
C MET A 60 -9.34 3.20 -1.61
N MET A 61 -9.44 4.44 -2.08
CA MET A 61 -10.51 4.84 -2.98
C MET A 61 -10.15 4.65 -4.46
N SER A 62 -8.89 4.69 -4.84
CA SER A 62 -8.46 4.37 -6.21
C SER A 62 -8.19 2.88 -6.43
N GLY A 63 -8.13 2.05 -5.37
CA GLY A 63 -7.96 0.61 -5.48
C GLY A 63 -6.60 0.18 -6.00
N GLU A 64 -5.54 0.87 -5.60
CA GLU A 64 -4.20 0.69 -6.13
C GLU A 64 -3.19 0.34 -5.03
N LEU A 65 -2.21 -0.47 -5.40
CA LEU A 65 -0.98 -0.69 -4.66
C LEU A 65 0.15 0.08 -5.36
N PHE A 66 0.88 0.86 -4.60
CA PHE A 66 2.09 1.57 -5.02
C PHE A 66 3.31 0.91 -4.41
N GLU A 67 4.30 0.61 -5.24
CA GLU A 67 5.66 0.33 -4.81
C GLU A 67 6.51 1.57 -5.03
N ILE A 68 7.10 2.05 -3.97
CA ILE A 68 7.97 3.23 -3.94
C ILE A 68 9.40 2.75 -3.70
N ASP A 69 10.33 3.15 -4.55
CA ASP A 69 11.75 2.95 -4.31
C ASP A 69 12.21 3.81 -3.13
N ALA A 70 12.78 3.19 -2.11
CA ALA A 70 13.18 3.85 -0.88
C ALA A 70 14.50 4.62 -0.97
N LEU A 71 15.27 4.44 -2.05
CA LEU A 71 16.51 5.16 -2.32
C LEU A 71 16.26 6.32 -3.28
N GLU A 72 15.55 6.06 -4.39
CA GLU A 72 15.23 7.06 -5.41
C GLU A 72 14.05 7.96 -5.02
N LEU A 73 13.31 7.61 -3.97
CA LEU A 73 12.12 8.31 -3.46
C LEU A 73 11.06 8.59 -4.55
N SER A 74 10.85 7.60 -5.39
CA SER A 74 9.92 7.67 -6.53
C SER A 74 9.06 6.42 -6.63
N VAL A 75 7.91 6.53 -7.32
CA VAL A 75 7.05 5.37 -7.60
C VAL A 75 7.74 4.50 -8.64
N ASN A 76 7.99 3.25 -8.29
CA ASN A 76 8.60 2.24 -9.17
C ASN A 76 7.52 1.49 -9.97
N ARG A 77 6.49 0.96 -9.28
CA ARG A 77 5.42 0.19 -9.92
C ARG A 77 4.06 0.52 -9.29
N ILE A 78 2.99 0.37 -10.08
CA ILE A 78 1.61 0.53 -9.64
C ILE A 78 0.84 -0.71 -10.08
N LEU A 79 0.12 -1.35 -9.14
CA LEU A 79 -0.79 -2.45 -9.41
C LEU A 79 -2.22 -1.99 -9.12
N SER A 80 -3.11 -2.06 -10.14
CA SER A 80 -4.53 -1.90 -9.92
C SER A 80 -5.10 -3.21 -9.35
N LEU A 81 -5.73 -3.12 -8.20
CA LEU A 81 -6.39 -4.27 -7.56
C LEU A 81 -7.78 -4.52 -8.16
N ASP A 82 -8.42 -3.47 -8.66
CA ASP A 82 -9.65 -3.56 -9.44
C ASP A 82 -9.31 -3.81 -10.92
N ASN A 83 -9.82 -4.89 -11.51
CA ASN A 83 -9.69 -5.17 -12.94
C ASN A 83 -10.35 -4.11 -13.85
N ASN A 84 -10.93 -3.06 -13.28
CA ASN A 84 -11.60 -1.98 -13.97
C ASN A 84 -10.74 -0.71 -13.92
N SER A 85 -9.92 -0.51 -14.94
CA SER A 85 -9.17 0.73 -15.19
C SER A 85 -10.05 2.00 -15.33
N LYS A 86 -11.39 1.86 -15.30
CA LYS A 86 -12.38 2.94 -15.38
C LYS A 86 -12.53 3.77 -14.11
N TYR A 87 -12.00 3.31 -12.96
CA TYR A 87 -12.21 3.98 -11.66
C TYR A 87 -11.19 5.08 -11.33
N ARG A 88 -10.39 5.52 -12.29
CA ARG A 88 -9.42 6.62 -12.10
C ARG A 88 -10.05 8.02 -12.02
N ASN A 89 -11.36 8.15 -12.12
CA ASN A 89 -12.07 9.43 -12.02
C ASN A 89 -12.77 9.57 -10.67
N ALA A 90 -12.75 10.79 -10.12
CA ALA A 90 -13.24 11.17 -8.79
C ALA A 90 -14.69 10.76 -8.42
N MET A 91 -15.46 10.20 -9.35
CA MET A 91 -16.84 9.76 -9.12
C MET A 91 -17.02 8.24 -8.93
N HIS A 92 -15.98 7.44 -9.12
CA HIS A 92 -16.07 5.98 -8.97
C HIS A 92 -15.02 5.51 -7.98
N HIS A 93 -15.48 5.05 -6.82
CA HIS A 93 -14.61 4.51 -5.79
C HIS A 93 -14.36 3.02 -6.03
N SER A 94 -13.15 2.58 -5.71
CA SER A 94 -12.83 1.17 -5.72
C SER A 94 -13.81 0.38 -4.85
N LYS A 95 -14.33 -0.73 -5.38
CA LYS A 95 -15.15 -1.67 -4.61
C LYS A 95 -14.29 -2.48 -3.63
N ILE A 96 -13.02 -2.63 -3.90
CA ILE A 96 -12.07 -3.38 -3.06
C ILE A 96 -11.75 -2.61 -1.79
N LYS A 97 -11.55 -1.29 -1.87
CA LYS A 97 -11.17 -0.43 -0.75
C LYS A 97 -10.00 -1.01 0.05
N PRO A 98 -8.80 -1.13 -0.54
CA PRO A 98 -7.66 -1.67 0.18
C PRO A 98 -7.28 -0.76 1.35
N THR A 99 -7.20 -1.34 2.56
CA THR A 99 -6.92 -0.58 3.80
C THR A 99 -5.56 -0.88 4.38
N TRP A 100 -5.01 -2.05 4.15
CA TRP A 100 -3.73 -2.45 4.74
C TRP A 100 -2.89 -3.27 3.79
N VAL A 101 -1.58 -3.19 3.98
CA VAL A 101 -0.59 -3.96 3.25
C VAL A 101 0.41 -4.56 4.23
N SER A 102 0.81 -5.81 4.01
CA SER A 102 1.71 -6.53 4.90
C SER A 102 2.68 -7.41 4.09
N PRO A 103 3.98 -7.05 4.03
CA PRO A 103 4.98 -7.88 3.39
C PRO A 103 5.20 -9.18 4.18
N HIS A 104 5.25 -10.31 3.47
CA HIS A 104 5.65 -11.57 4.05
C HIS A 104 7.16 -11.58 4.34
N PRO A 105 7.63 -12.22 5.45
CA PRO A 105 9.05 -12.29 5.77
C PRO A 105 9.94 -12.96 4.72
N ASN A 106 9.35 -13.72 3.77
CA ASN A 106 10.11 -14.30 2.66
C ASN A 106 10.59 -13.26 1.63
N GLY A 107 10.11 -12.01 1.71
CA GLY A 107 10.45 -10.94 0.77
C GLY A 107 9.89 -11.11 -0.65
N LYS A 108 9.00 -12.09 -0.88
CA LYS A 108 8.45 -12.41 -2.23
C LYS A 108 6.95 -12.18 -2.33
N THR A 109 6.26 -12.13 -1.20
CA THR A 109 4.80 -12.07 -1.14
C THR A 109 4.33 -10.86 -0.35
N LEU A 110 3.24 -10.25 -0.78
CA LEU A 110 2.58 -9.15 -0.11
C LEU A 110 1.10 -9.48 0.08
N TYR A 111 0.55 -9.19 1.25
CA TYR A 111 -0.87 -9.35 1.53
C TYR A 111 -1.55 -8.00 1.64
N ILE A 112 -2.76 -7.88 1.07
CA ILE A 112 -3.54 -6.63 1.08
C ILE A 112 -4.94 -6.93 1.60
N ALA A 113 -5.37 -6.19 2.62
CA ALA A 113 -6.75 -6.24 3.11
C ALA A 113 -7.66 -5.45 2.18
N GLY A 114 -8.60 -6.13 1.52
CA GLY A 114 -9.66 -5.55 0.71
C GLY A 114 -10.94 -5.38 1.53
N ASN A 115 -11.03 -4.28 2.27
CA ASN A 115 -12.15 -4.01 3.19
C ASN A 115 -13.52 -4.06 2.50
N GLY A 116 -13.63 -3.49 1.31
CA GLY A 116 -14.91 -3.45 0.58
C GLY A 116 -15.24 -4.74 -0.17
N SER A 117 -14.30 -5.66 -0.35
CA SER A 117 -14.48 -6.93 -1.06
C SER A 117 -14.50 -8.15 -0.14
N ASN A 118 -14.27 -7.98 1.16
CA ASN A 118 -14.20 -9.08 2.14
C ASN A 118 -13.15 -10.14 1.76
N GLN A 119 -12.00 -9.68 1.26
CA GLN A 119 -10.93 -10.55 0.77
C GLN A 119 -9.56 -10.05 1.21
N ILE A 120 -8.60 -10.96 1.25
CA ILE A 120 -7.18 -10.64 1.28
C ILE A 120 -6.61 -10.99 -0.09
N PHE A 121 -5.93 -10.05 -0.71
CA PHE A 121 -5.21 -10.24 -1.96
C PHE A 121 -3.79 -10.71 -1.67
N VAL A 122 -3.35 -11.72 -2.39
CA VAL A 122 -1.99 -12.25 -2.38
C VAL A 122 -1.29 -11.72 -3.63
N VAL A 123 -0.24 -10.94 -3.43
CA VAL A 123 0.54 -10.35 -4.53
C VAL A 123 1.93 -10.96 -4.54
N ASP A 124 2.34 -11.47 -5.70
CA ASP A 124 3.71 -11.85 -5.96
C ASP A 124 4.54 -10.61 -6.30
N LEU A 125 5.64 -10.38 -5.58
CA LEU A 125 6.45 -9.17 -5.71
C LEU A 125 7.39 -9.21 -6.92
N GLU A 126 7.72 -10.37 -7.47
CA GLU A 126 8.55 -10.48 -8.66
C GLU A 126 7.75 -10.06 -9.90
N SER A 127 6.63 -10.71 -10.15
CA SER A 127 5.71 -10.37 -11.26
C SER A 127 4.88 -9.11 -11.00
N PHE A 128 4.79 -8.65 -9.77
CA PHE A 128 3.95 -7.57 -9.28
C PHE A 128 2.50 -7.72 -9.72
N SER A 129 1.95 -8.90 -9.47
CA SER A 129 0.59 -9.28 -9.86
C SER A 129 -0.14 -10.03 -8.75
N ILE A 130 -1.47 -9.98 -8.78
CA ILE A 130 -2.32 -10.76 -7.88
C ILE A 130 -2.26 -12.22 -8.31
N THR A 131 -1.83 -13.10 -7.41
CA THR A 131 -1.73 -14.55 -7.65
C THR A 131 -2.84 -15.33 -7.00
N ASP A 132 -3.43 -14.79 -5.93
CA ASP A 132 -4.51 -15.46 -5.20
C ASP A 132 -5.36 -14.47 -4.41
N THR A 133 -6.54 -14.90 -3.95
CA THR A 133 -7.41 -14.18 -3.03
C THR A 133 -7.97 -15.12 -1.97
N LEU A 134 -7.97 -14.67 -0.72
CA LEU A 134 -8.49 -15.40 0.42
C LEU A 134 -9.78 -14.72 0.90
N SER A 135 -10.87 -15.46 1.02
CA SER A 135 -12.12 -14.96 1.61
C SER A 135 -11.96 -14.74 3.10
N THR A 136 -12.56 -13.65 3.60
CA THR A 136 -12.56 -13.29 5.02
C THR A 136 -13.98 -13.06 5.53
N GLY A 137 -14.12 -12.75 6.82
CA GLY A 137 -15.32 -12.09 7.34
C GLY A 137 -15.48 -10.67 6.77
N GLU A 138 -16.54 -9.99 7.18
CA GLU A 138 -16.87 -8.65 6.70
C GLU A 138 -15.82 -7.62 7.11
N GLY A 139 -15.44 -6.77 6.17
CA GLY A 139 -14.64 -5.57 6.38
C GLY A 139 -13.24 -5.80 6.96
N PRO A 140 -12.40 -6.72 6.42
CA PRO A 140 -11.02 -6.85 6.90
C PRO A 140 -10.31 -5.49 6.80
N TYR A 141 -9.70 -5.05 7.90
CA TYR A 141 -9.13 -3.71 7.95
C TYR A 141 -7.61 -3.71 8.09
N ASN A 142 -7.10 -4.53 8.98
CA ASN A 142 -5.68 -4.63 9.30
C ASN A 142 -5.20 -6.07 9.16
N LEU A 143 -3.93 -6.25 8.81
CA LEU A 143 -3.26 -7.54 8.70
C LEU A 143 -1.98 -7.54 9.52
N ALA A 144 -1.71 -8.67 10.15
CA ALA A 144 -0.44 -8.93 10.81
C ALA A 144 0.07 -10.33 10.43
N ILE A 145 1.34 -10.42 10.11
CA ILE A 145 2.00 -11.69 9.79
C ILE A 145 2.91 -12.07 10.95
N SER A 146 2.84 -13.32 11.35
CA SER A 146 3.77 -13.84 12.38
C SER A 146 5.22 -13.70 11.91
N PRO A 147 6.21 -13.53 12.84
CA PRO A 147 7.60 -13.27 12.47
C PRO A 147 8.24 -14.31 11.55
N LYS A 148 7.77 -15.57 11.63
CA LYS A 148 8.22 -16.67 10.75
C LYS A 148 7.36 -16.85 9.50
N GLY A 149 6.40 -15.97 9.23
CA GLY A 149 5.50 -16.05 8.08
C GLY A 149 4.49 -17.20 8.12
N LYS A 150 4.33 -17.88 9.24
CA LYS A 150 3.51 -19.09 9.30
C LYS A 150 2.00 -18.79 9.43
N PHE A 151 1.65 -17.65 9.98
CA PHE A 151 0.27 -17.23 10.24
C PHE A 151 0.07 -15.78 9.75
N LEU A 152 -1.09 -15.52 9.17
CA LEU A 152 -1.62 -14.23 8.79
C LEU A 152 -2.86 -13.96 9.62
#